data_e0be795caf2c43ece64ede669617cbd4
#
_entry.id   e0be795caf2c43ece64ede669617cbd4
#
_cell.length_a   1.000
_cell.length_b   1.000
_cell.length_c   1.000
_cell.angle_alpha   90.00
_cell.angle_beta   90.00
_cell.angle_gamma   90.00
#
_symmetry.space_group_name_H-M   'P 1'
#
loop_
_entity.id
_entity.type
_entity.pdbx_description
1 polymer ?
#
loop_
_entity_poly.entity_id
_entity_poly.type
_entity_poly.pdbx_seq_one_letter_code
_entity_poly.pdbx_strand_id
1 'polypeptide(L)'
;MRIGIDAHLASYELRGMGKYVLQLVSGLASADGCDEYVVYGDAKSFPQLASRVNIRFRNPGRLPYPLWEQLVLPLWVRQDGLDVLHCPANTAPIVLPRRVRLVVTIHDVMFLLPASVLSASKVFRQRLGNFYRRMVATRVARRADRIITDSEYSKKEIVEYLKVLPDRIGVVYLGIDESFSSFADADASPPKEISGQSLDGPFILALGAGDPRKNTMAVIRAYGSRRLDLPNLEKLVIVGLRDWRGSAAYELVDKLGLSKSVLLAGYVSEELLTRLYTSASCLLYPTLYEGFGFPVLEAMACGTPVITSDCTSVPEVAGGAAILVDPSSEESIGNALVNLLRDEPLRGQLIERGKVQVRKFSWQETVRKTLDVYAELNEKACGLALAAGKS
;
A
#
# COMPACT_ATOMS: atom_id res chain seq x y z
N MET A 1 28.18 -6.04 2.74
CA MET A 1 27.68 -6.48 1.39
C MET A 1 27.54 -5.29 0.47
N ARG A 2 27.51 -5.53 -0.84
CA ARG A 2 27.09 -4.54 -1.84
C ARG A 2 25.70 -4.87 -2.35
N ILE A 3 24.73 -4.03 -2.02
CA ILE A 3 23.31 -4.29 -2.24
C ILE A 3 22.78 -3.31 -3.30
N GLY A 4 22.24 -3.83 -4.39
CA GLY A 4 21.54 -3.05 -5.40
C GLY A 4 20.05 -2.95 -5.09
N ILE A 5 19.45 -1.77 -5.25
CA ILE A 5 18.00 -1.56 -5.06
C ILE A 5 17.43 -0.93 -6.32
N ASP A 6 16.44 -1.59 -6.94
CA ASP A 6 15.71 -1.01 -8.07
C ASP A 6 14.71 0.04 -7.57
N ALA A 7 15.13 1.29 -7.59
CA ALA A 7 14.33 2.44 -7.20
C ALA A 7 13.76 3.23 -8.39
N HIS A 8 13.77 2.63 -9.59
CA HIS A 8 13.29 3.31 -10.81
C HIS A 8 11.84 3.80 -10.67
N LEU A 9 10.98 3.00 -10.02
CA LEU A 9 9.58 3.35 -9.82
C LEU A 9 9.40 4.60 -8.94
N ALA A 10 10.21 4.77 -7.91
CA ALA A 10 10.15 5.94 -7.04
C ALA A 10 10.51 7.26 -7.76
N SER A 11 11.17 7.18 -8.91
CA SER A 11 11.50 8.35 -9.74
C SER A 11 10.30 8.94 -10.49
N TYR A 12 9.17 8.20 -10.57
CA TYR A 12 8.01 8.60 -11.38
C TYR A 12 6.68 8.53 -10.64
N GLU A 13 6.60 7.75 -9.57
CA GLU A 13 5.36 7.51 -8.83
C GLU A 13 5.64 7.54 -7.33
N LEU A 14 5.17 8.59 -6.64
CA LEU A 14 5.34 8.79 -5.20
C LEU A 14 4.16 8.24 -4.37
N ARG A 15 3.31 7.39 -4.95
CA ARG A 15 2.17 6.77 -4.27
C ARG A 15 2.33 5.25 -4.24
N GLY A 16 1.73 4.59 -3.28
CA GLY A 16 1.77 3.13 -3.16
C GLY A 16 3.19 2.57 -3.18
N MET A 17 3.53 1.75 -4.18
CA MET A 17 4.85 1.11 -4.30
C MET A 17 6.00 2.12 -4.38
N GLY A 18 5.81 3.26 -5.03
CA GLY A 18 6.84 4.31 -5.11
C GLY A 18 7.17 4.89 -3.73
N LYS A 19 6.14 5.10 -2.89
CA LYS A 19 6.30 5.55 -1.49
C LYS A 19 7.04 4.47 -0.66
N TYR A 20 6.69 3.21 -0.82
CA TYR A 20 7.41 2.10 -0.18
C TYR A 20 8.90 2.12 -0.53
N VAL A 21 9.23 2.21 -1.82
CA VAL A 21 10.63 2.24 -2.28
C VAL A 21 11.37 3.44 -1.70
N LEU A 22 10.75 4.62 -1.65
CA LEU A 22 11.33 5.82 -1.07
C LEU A 22 11.65 5.62 0.42
N GLN A 23 10.69 5.12 1.19
CA GLN A 23 10.86 4.88 2.63
C GLN A 23 11.90 3.78 2.91
N LEU A 24 11.87 2.70 2.13
CA LEU A 24 12.85 1.62 2.24
C LEU A 24 14.28 2.13 2.00
N VAL A 25 14.54 2.81 0.89
CA VAL A 25 15.86 3.33 0.55
C VAL A 25 16.33 4.35 1.60
N SER A 26 15.44 5.25 2.05
CA SER A 26 15.76 6.24 3.08
C SER A 26 16.12 5.58 4.41
N GLY A 27 15.40 4.57 4.81
CA GLY A 27 15.64 3.84 6.05
C GLY A 27 16.92 3.00 6.00
N LEU A 28 17.16 2.28 4.90
CA LEU A 28 18.39 1.49 4.70
C LEU A 28 19.63 2.39 4.71
N ALA A 29 19.53 3.57 4.13
CA ALA A 29 20.59 4.57 4.13
C ALA A 29 20.93 5.11 5.51
N SER A 30 19.97 5.12 6.41
CA SER A 30 20.08 5.65 7.78
C SER A 30 20.43 4.56 8.79
N ALA A 31 20.37 3.30 8.39
CA ALA A 31 20.74 2.18 9.26
C ALA A 31 22.25 2.15 9.48
N ASP A 32 22.67 1.96 10.74
CA ASP A 32 24.06 1.76 11.08
C ASP A 32 24.54 0.41 10.54
N GLY A 33 25.38 0.44 9.51
CA GLY A 33 25.90 -0.78 8.89
C GLY A 33 27.08 -0.51 7.97
N CYS A 34 27.85 -1.57 7.69
CA CYS A 34 28.98 -1.55 6.76
C CYS A 34 28.56 -1.87 5.31
N ASP A 35 27.27 -1.89 5.01
CA ASP A 35 26.77 -2.24 3.68
C ASP A 35 26.83 -1.05 2.71
N GLU A 36 27.20 -1.32 1.47
CA GLU A 36 27.21 -0.36 0.37
C GLU A 36 25.93 -0.52 -0.46
N TYR A 37 25.25 0.57 -0.73
CA TYR A 37 24.00 0.55 -1.51
C TYR A 37 24.21 1.18 -2.89
N VAL A 38 23.79 0.47 -3.94
CA VAL A 38 23.67 0.99 -5.30
C VAL A 38 22.20 1.18 -5.61
N VAL A 39 21.73 2.41 -5.61
CA VAL A 39 20.32 2.75 -5.86
C VAL A 39 20.13 3.08 -7.32
N TYR A 40 19.37 2.26 -8.02
CA TYR A 40 19.02 2.46 -9.43
C TYR A 40 17.78 3.35 -9.55
N GLY A 41 18.00 4.66 -9.51
CA GLY A 41 16.94 5.68 -9.53
C GLY A 41 17.51 7.08 -9.67
N ASP A 42 16.63 8.07 -9.80
CA ASP A 42 17.03 9.46 -9.85
C ASP A 42 17.34 9.98 -8.42
N ALA A 43 18.58 10.40 -8.19
CA ALA A 43 19.00 10.99 -6.92
C ALA A 43 18.13 12.20 -6.48
N LYS A 44 17.50 12.91 -7.44
CA LYS A 44 16.57 14.00 -7.16
C LYS A 44 15.33 13.55 -6.39
N SER A 45 14.95 12.28 -6.50
CA SER A 45 13.86 11.69 -5.72
C SER A 45 14.25 11.40 -4.27
N PHE A 46 15.55 11.48 -3.93
CA PHE A 46 16.11 11.18 -2.62
C PHE A 46 17.07 12.29 -2.15
N PRO A 47 16.62 13.55 -2.07
CA PRO A 47 17.53 14.70 -1.81
C PRO A 47 18.28 14.57 -0.47
N GLN A 48 17.65 13.98 0.55
CA GLN A 48 18.23 13.75 1.88
C GLN A 48 19.36 12.71 1.89
N LEU A 49 19.51 11.91 0.81
CA LEU A 49 20.47 10.82 0.73
C LEU A 49 21.67 11.13 -0.20
N ALA A 50 21.60 12.20 -0.96
CA ALA A 50 22.60 12.54 -1.97
C ALA A 50 24.04 12.74 -1.41
N SER A 51 24.18 13.04 -0.11
CA SER A 51 25.45 13.24 0.60
C SER A 51 25.93 12.01 1.39
N ARG A 52 25.20 10.91 1.41
CA ARG A 52 25.57 9.70 2.16
C ARG A 52 26.70 8.94 1.46
N VAL A 53 27.76 8.62 2.20
CA VAL A 53 28.99 7.98 1.67
C VAL A 53 28.75 6.52 1.23
N ASN A 54 27.82 5.82 1.91
CA ASN A 54 27.52 4.43 1.66
C ASN A 54 26.47 4.22 0.53
N ILE A 55 26.04 5.29 -0.17
CA ILE A 55 25.04 5.22 -1.23
C ILE A 55 25.61 5.77 -2.53
N ARG A 56 25.42 5.00 -3.59
CA ARG A 56 25.70 5.40 -4.96
C ARG A 56 24.44 5.34 -5.81
N PHE A 57 24.05 6.47 -6.41
CA PHE A 57 22.93 6.52 -7.35
C PHE A 57 23.40 6.24 -8.79
N ARG A 58 22.59 5.48 -9.51
CA ARG A 58 22.69 5.32 -10.97
C ARG A 58 21.32 5.59 -11.59
N ASN A 59 21.21 6.68 -12.34
CA ASN A 59 19.95 7.11 -12.94
C ASN A 59 19.74 6.41 -14.31
N PRO A 60 18.74 5.54 -14.46
CA PRO A 60 18.43 4.87 -15.73
C PRO A 60 17.77 5.78 -16.77
N GLY A 61 17.43 7.02 -16.39
CA GLY A 61 16.69 7.92 -17.26
C GLY A 61 15.24 7.46 -17.49
N ARG A 62 14.60 7.98 -18.54
CA ARG A 62 13.20 7.68 -18.87
C ARG A 62 13.05 6.45 -19.78
N LEU A 63 13.58 5.32 -19.35
CA LEU A 63 13.42 4.08 -20.09
C LEU A 63 12.03 3.43 -19.80
N PRO A 64 11.39 2.79 -20.78
CA PRO A 64 10.25 1.92 -20.53
C PRO A 64 10.61 0.83 -19.52
N TYR A 65 9.78 0.65 -18.49
CA TYR A 65 10.10 -0.23 -17.36
C TYR A 65 10.54 -1.66 -17.77
N PRO A 66 9.88 -2.35 -18.72
CA PRO A 66 10.34 -3.67 -19.16
C PRO A 66 11.74 -3.67 -19.80
N LEU A 67 12.12 -2.64 -20.54
CA LEU A 67 13.45 -2.52 -21.14
C LEU A 67 14.51 -2.24 -20.07
N TRP A 68 14.18 -1.33 -19.14
CA TRP A 68 15.02 -1.11 -17.97
C TRP A 68 15.27 -2.40 -17.20
N GLU A 69 14.21 -3.04 -16.74
CA GLU A 69 14.27 -4.19 -15.84
C GLU A 69 14.93 -5.40 -16.50
N GLN A 70 14.61 -5.72 -17.77
CA GLN A 70 15.04 -6.97 -18.38
C GLN A 70 16.37 -6.88 -19.15
N LEU A 71 16.79 -5.68 -19.58
CA LEU A 71 18.00 -5.52 -20.38
C LEU A 71 19.07 -4.68 -19.66
N VAL A 72 18.73 -3.49 -19.19
CA VAL A 72 19.74 -2.56 -18.66
C VAL A 72 20.14 -2.91 -17.24
N LEU A 73 19.18 -3.20 -16.36
CA LEU A 73 19.45 -3.54 -14.96
C LEU A 73 20.37 -4.75 -14.80
N PRO A 74 20.20 -5.89 -15.51
CA PRO A 74 21.14 -7.02 -15.42
C PRO A 74 22.56 -6.68 -15.82
N LEU A 75 22.75 -5.82 -16.82
CA LEU A 75 24.07 -5.36 -17.24
C LEU A 75 24.74 -4.51 -16.17
N TRP A 76 23.99 -3.59 -15.55
CA TRP A 76 24.49 -2.75 -14.50
C TRP A 76 24.79 -3.53 -13.21
N VAL A 77 23.94 -4.47 -12.85
CA VAL A 77 24.15 -5.40 -11.73
C VAL A 77 25.49 -6.15 -11.87
N ARG A 78 25.80 -6.60 -13.10
CA ARG A 78 27.08 -7.25 -13.39
C ARG A 78 28.28 -6.30 -13.26
N GLN A 79 28.13 -5.06 -13.78
CA GLN A 79 29.18 -4.01 -13.70
C GLN A 79 29.47 -3.59 -12.26
N ASP A 80 28.41 -3.42 -11.46
CA ASP A 80 28.52 -2.93 -10.09
C ASP A 80 28.99 -3.99 -9.09
N GLY A 81 29.05 -5.27 -9.51
CA GLY A 81 29.60 -6.35 -8.68
C GLY A 81 28.77 -6.61 -7.42
N LEU A 82 27.44 -6.61 -7.53
CA LEU A 82 26.53 -6.79 -6.40
C LEU A 82 26.61 -8.19 -5.80
N ASP A 83 26.38 -8.27 -4.48
CA ASP A 83 26.11 -9.49 -3.72
C ASP A 83 24.60 -9.80 -3.73
N VAL A 84 23.77 -8.77 -3.52
CA VAL A 84 22.31 -8.83 -3.46
C VAL A 84 21.70 -7.82 -4.41
N LEU A 85 20.66 -8.21 -5.14
CA LEU A 85 19.75 -7.29 -5.83
C LEU A 85 18.36 -7.37 -5.18
N HIS A 86 17.82 -6.25 -4.71
CA HIS A 86 16.45 -6.14 -4.25
C HIS A 86 15.60 -5.39 -5.27
N CYS A 87 14.55 -6.03 -5.76
CA CYS A 87 13.54 -5.45 -6.64
C CYS A 87 12.22 -5.29 -5.88
N PRO A 88 11.87 -4.07 -5.43
CA PRO A 88 10.77 -3.85 -4.49
C PRO A 88 9.41 -3.56 -5.15
N ALA A 89 9.15 -4.09 -6.38
CA ALA A 89 7.96 -3.71 -7.15
C ALA A 89 7.30 -4.87 -7.93
N ASN A 90 7.10 -6.02 -7.27
CA ASN A 90 6.42 -7.22 -7.79
C ASN A 90 7.14 -7.95 -8.93
N THR A 91 8.13 -7.37 -9.57
CA THR A 91 8.88 -7.95 -10.70
C THR A 91 10.38 -7.74 -10.51
N ALA A 92 11.18 -8.48 -11.29
CA ALA A 92 12.64 -8.37 -11.30
C ALA A 92 13.18 -8.90 -12.64
N PRO A 93 14.48 -8.73 -12.95
CA PRO A 93 15.10 -9.35 -14.09
C PRO A 93 14.99 -10.89 -14.06
N ILE A 94 14.54 -11.48 -15.16
CA ILE A 94 14.48 -12.95 -15.30
C ILE A 94 15.89 -13.53 -15.35
N VAL A 95 16.83 -12.84 -15.97
CA VAL A 95 18.23 -13.26 -16.11
C VAL A 95 19.13 -12.36 -15.29
N LEU A 96 19.88 -12.95 -14.35
CA LEU A 96 20.89 -12.28 -13.52
C LEU A 96 22.16 -13.11 -13.45
N PRO A 97 23.32 -12.52 -13.14
CA PRO A 97 24.54 -13.26 -12.84
C PRO A 97 24.31 -14.27 -11.71
N ARG A 98 24.86 -15.49 -11.85
CA ARG A 98 24.62 -16.59 -10.87
C ARG A 98 25.07 -16.26 -9.44
N ARG A 99 26.05 -15.36 -9.29
CA ARG A 99 26.58 -14.95 -7.98
C ARG A 99 25.67 -13.99 -7.22
N VAL A 100 24.77 -13.31 -7.92
CA VAL A 100 23.89 -12.27 -7.32
C VAL A 100 22.66 -12.94 -6.73
N ARG A 101 22.43 -12.73 -5.45
CA ARG A 101 21.21 -13.15 -4.75
C ARG A 101 20.07 -12.21 -5.07
N LEU A 102 18.90 -12.77 -5.33
CA LEU A 102 17.72 -11.97 -5.69
C LEU A 102 16.72 -11.95 -4.54
N VAL A 103 16.43 -10.75 -4.06
CA VAL A 103 15.29 -10.43 -3.18
C VAL A 103 14.23 -9.71 -3.99
N VAL A 104 12.98 -10.12 -3.86
CA VAL A 104 11.85 -9.44 -4.53
C VAL A 104 10.77 -9.14 -3.52
N THR A 105 10.31 -7.89 -3.44
CA THR A 105 9.07 -7.61 -2.73
C THR A 105 7.88 -7.83 -3.67
N ILE A 106 6.98 -8.74 -3.28
CA ILE A 106 5.70 -8.99 -3.93
C ILE A 106 4.61 -8.54 -2.97
N HIS A 107 4.06 -7.36 -3.21
CA HIS A 107 3.05 -6.73 -2.35
C HIS A 107 1.73 -7.51 -2.35
N ASP A 108 1.31 -7.96 -3.52
CA ASP A 108 0.11 -8.75 -3.74
C ASP A 108 0.23 -9.56 -5.04
N VAL A 109 -0.71 -10.46 -5.25
CA VAL A 109 -0.84 -11.25 -6.48
C VAL A 109 -2.10 -10.86 -7.28
N MET A 110 -2.66 -9.71 -7.03
CA MET A 110 -3.86 -9.21 -7.66
C MET A 110 -3.82 -9.32 -9.19
N PHE A 111 -2.68 -9.08 -9.81
CA PHE A 111 -2.47 -9.21 -11.26
C PHE A 111 -2.69 -10.64 -11.79
N LEU A 112 -2.79 -11.65 -10.93
CA LEU A 112 -3.11 -13.04 -11.28
C LEU A 112 -4.61 -13.34 -11.16
N LEU A 113 -5.37 -12.54 -10.43
CA LEU A 113 -6.78 -12.78 -10.20
C LEU A 113 -7.61 -12.66 -11.50
N PRO A 114 -8.76 -13.37 -11.60
CA PRO A 114 -9.65 -13.27 -12.74
C PRO A 114 -10.15 -11.85 -12.99
N ALA A 115 -10.44 -11.53 -14.24
CA ALA A 115 -10.97 -10.23 -14.63
C ALA A 115 -12.36 -9.90 -14.01
N SER A 116 -13.05 -10.88 -13.47
CA SER A 116 -14.29 -10.72 -12.69
C SER A 116 -14.05 -10.06 -11.33
N VAL A 117 -12.87 -10.25 -10.76
CA VAL A 117 -12.43 -9.61 -9.50
C VAL A 117 -11.71 -8.29 -9.80
N LEU A 118 -10.94 -8.28 -10.88
CA LEU A 118 -10.29 -7.10 -11.40
C LEU A 118 -11.20 -6.50 -12.47
N SER A 119 -11.68 -5.29 -12.28
CA SER A 119 -12.27 -4.55 -13.40
C SER A 119 -11.32 -4.66 -14.57
N ALA A 120 -11.80 -5.21 -15.69
CA ALA A 120 -11.04 -5.22 -16.92
C ALA A 120 -10.79 -3.75 -17.30
N SER A 121 -9.61 -3.24 -16.96
CA SER A 121 -9.25 -1.87 -17.31
C SER A 121 -9.45 -1.68 -18.80
N LYS A 122 -10.26 -0.69 -19.16
CA LYS A 122 -10.46 -0.29 -20.55
C LYS A 122 -9.18 0.29 -21.17
N VAL A 123 -8.18 0.63 -20.33
CA VAL A 123 -6.92 1.23 -20.77
C VAL A 123 -5.95 0.14 -21.23
N PHE A 124 -5.65 0.11 -22.53
CA PHE A 124 -4.74 -0.85 -23.17
C PHE A 124 -3.37 -0.94 -22.46
N ARG A 125 -2.80 0.21 -22.07
CA ARG A 125 -1.51 0.26 -21.35
C ARG A 125 -1.53 -0.49 -20.02
N GLN A 126 -2.63 -0.43 -19.29
CA GLN A 126 -2.78 -1.14 -18.01
C GLN A 126 -2.93 -2.66 -18.22
N ARG A 127 -3.62 -3.08 -19.29
CA ARG A 127 -3.73 -4.51 -19.68
C ARG A 127 -2.36 -5.08 -20.03
N LEU A 128 -1.54 -4.33 -20.78
CA LEU A 128 -0.19 -4.73 -21.15
C LEU A 128 0.72 -4.82 -19.92
N GLY A 129 0.61 -3.86 -18.99
CA GLY A 129 1.34 -3.89 -17.72
C GLY A 129 0.98 -5.10 -16.84
N ASN A 130 -0.30 -5.44 -16.74
CA ASN A 130 -0.75 -6.63 -16.00
C ASN A 130 -0.27 -7.92 -16.67
N PHE A 131 -0.28 -8.01 -18.00
CA PHE A 131 0.27 -9.15 -18.73
C PHE A 131 1.77 -9.32 -18.46
N TYR A 132 2.54 -8.22 -18.51
CA TYR A 132 3.96 -8.23 -18.17
C TYR A 132 4.19 -8.73 -16.75
N ARG A 133 3.51 -8.18 -15.74
CA ARG A 133 3.61 -8.63 -14.35
C ARG A 133 3.28 -10.11 -14.22
N ARG A 134 2.19 -10.58 -14.82
CA ARG A 134 1.77 -11.99 -14.80
C ARG A 134 2.85 -12.92 -15.33
N MET A 135 3.50 -12.56 -16.44
CA MET A 135 4.58 -13.36 -17.03
C MET A 135 5.86 -13.32 -16.19
N VAL A 136 6.28 -12.14 -15.76
CA VAL A 136 7.57 -11.93 -15.10
C VAL A 136 7.52 -12.39 -13.64
N ALA A 137 6.52 -11.96 -12.87
CA ALA A 137 6.44 -12.27 -11.45
C ALA A 137 6.41 -13.79 -11.17
N THR A 138 5.70 -14.57 -12.00
CA THR A 138 5.66 -16.03 -11.85
C THR A 138 7.04 -16.67 -12.01
N ARG A 139 7.84 -16.22 -12.99
CA ARG A 139 9.20 -16.73 -13.22
C ARG A 139 10.16 -16.27 -12.13
N VAL A 140 10.07 -15.02 -11.77
CA VAL A 140 10.92 -14.35 -10.79
C VAL A 140 10.68 -14.92 -9.38
N ALA A 141 9.43 -15.10 -8.97
CA ALA A 141 9.09 -15.68 -7.67
C ALA A 141 9.72 -17.08 -7.46
N ARG A 142 9.73 -17.92 -8.51
CA ARG A 142 10.37 -19.25 -8.44
C ARG A 142 11.88 -19.18 -8.33
N ARG A 143 12.50 -18.14 -8.87
CA ARG A 143 13.95 -17.95 -8.91
C ARG A 143 14.48 -17.18 -7.70
N ALA A 144 13.71 -16.24 -7.15
CA ALA A 144 14.15 -15.37 -6.05
C ALA A 144 14.72 -16.19 -4.87
N ASP A 145 15.84 -15.77 -4.33
CA ASP A 145 16.43 -16.42 -3.13
C ASP A 145 15.56 -16.15 -1.89
N ARG A 146 14.93 -14.95 -1.83
CA ARG A 146 13.93 -14.55 -0.83
C ARG A 146 12.85 -13.70 -1.47
N ILE A 147 11.65 -13.83 -0.95
CA ILE A 147 10.52 -12.95 -1.25
C ILE A 147 10.14 -12.23 0.02
N ILE A 148 9.91 -10.94 -0.08
CA ILE A 148 9.30 -10.11 0.97
C ILE A 148 7.86 -9.83 0.56
N THR A 149 6.94 -9.85 1.51
CA THR A 149 5.55 -9.44 1.28
C THR A 149 4.98 -8.72 2.51
N ASP A 150 3.88 -8.00 2.32
CA ASP A 150 3.40 -7.00 3.28
C ASP A 150 2.46 -7.58 4.34
N SER A 151 1.93 -8.80 4.14
CA SER A 151 0.95 -9.41 5.04
C SER A 151 1.02 -10.94 5.01
N GLU A 152 0.53 -11.59 6.06
CA GLU A 152 0.35 -13.06 6.08
C GLU A 152 -0.68 -13.50 5.04
N TYR A 153 -1.68 -12.66 4.77
CA TYR A 153 -2.63 -12.91 3.70
C TYR A 153 -1.93 -12.96 2.33
N SER A 154 -1.15 -11.93 1.98
CA SER A 154 -0.38 -11.90 0.73
C SER A 154 0.61 -13.08 0.64
N LYS A 155 1.23 -13.49 1.76
CA LYS A 155 2.08 -14.69 1.80
C LYS A 155 1.31 -15.95 1.40
N LYS A 156 0.11 -16.16 1.94
CA LYS A 156 -0.74 -17.31 1.58
C LYS A 156 -1.07 -17.30 0.09
N GLU A 157 -1.45 -16.15 -0.46
CA GLU A 157 -1.73 -16.03 -1.89
C GLU A 157 -0.49 -16.25 -2.76
N ILE A 158 0.69 -15.75 -2.38
CA ILE A 158 1.95 -16.01 -3.10
C ILE A 158 2.27 -17.51 -3.13
N VAL A 159 2.10 -18.22 -1.99
CA VAL A 159 2.26 -19.68 -1.94
C VAL A 159 1.27 -20.36 -2.88
N GLU A 160 0.01 -19.96 -2.84
CA GLU A 160 -1.07 -20.58 -3.60
C GLU A 160 -0.94 -20.33 -5.11
N TYR A 161 -0.78 -19.07 -5.53
CA TYR A 161 -0.81 -18.70 -6.95
C TYR A 161 0.53 -18.81 -7.66
N LEU A 162 1.65 -18.53 -6.96
CA LEU A 162 2.99 -18.57 -7.56
C LEU A 162 3.72 -19.89 -7.29
N LYS A 163 3.16 -20.77 -6.42
CA LYS A 163 3.72 -22.07 -6.05
C LYS A 163 5.14 -21.96 -5.50
N VAL A 164 5.35 -21.00 -4.62
CA VAL A 164 6.62 -20.77 -3.91
C VAL A 164 6.56 -21.44 -2.54
N LEU A 165 7.69 -21.96 -2.08
CA LEU A 165 7.80 -22.55 -0.74
C LEU A 165 7.64 -21.48 0.35
N PRO A 166 6.84 -21.70 1.40
CA PRO A 166 6.56 -20.71 2.45
C PRO A 166 7.79 -20.19 3.19
N ASP A 167 8.82 -21.02 3.34
CA ASP A 167 10.10 -20.69 4.00
C ASP A 167 10.96 -19.68 3.22
N ARG A 168 10.65 -19.47 1.95
CA ARG A 168 11.30 -18.45 1.11
C ARG A 168 10.63 -17.09 1.21
N ILE A 169 9.50 -16.98 1.91
CA ILE A 169 8.68 -15.76 1.99
C ILE A 169 8.72 -15.19 3.40
N GLY A 170 9.34 -14.03 3.54
CA GLY A 170 9.31 -13.23 4.76
C GLY A 170 8.14 -12.23 4.75
N VAL A 171 7.37 -12.14 5.84
CA VAL A 171 6.37 -11.09 6.01
C VAL A 171 7.02 -9.91 6.72
N VAL A 172 7.01 -8.78 6.04
CA VAL A 172 7.55 -7.51 6.51
C VAL A 172 6.47 -6.46 6.37
N TYR A 173 5.78 -6.19 7.47
CA TYR A 173 4.73 -5.17 7.50
C TYR A 173 5.28 -3.80 7.12
N LEU A 174 4.47 -3.02 6.44
CA LEU A 174 4.83 -1.67 6.03
C LEU A 174 4.62 -0.68 7.18
N GLY A 175 5.49 0.31 7.24
CA GLY A 175 5.35 1.41 8.19
C GLY A 175 4.29 2.43 7.75
N ILE A 176 3.83 3.23 8.69
CA ILE A 176 3.00 4.40 8.42
C ILE A 176 3.85 5.68 8.59
N ASP A 177 3.50 6.73 7.86
CA ASP A 177 4.18 8.01 7.99
C ASP A 177 3.80 8.72 9.29
N GLU A 178 4.78 9.25 9.96
CA GLU A 178 4.60 10.02 11.20
C GLU A 178 3.76 11.29 10.99
N SER A 179 3.67 11.79 9.74
CA SER A 179 2.78 12.90 9.39
C SER A 179 1.32 12.66 9.78
N PHE A 180 0.82 11.43 9.67
CA PHE A 180 -0.56 11.12 10.08
C PHE A 180 -0.76 11.17 11.61
N SER A 181 0.24 10.85 12.40
CA SER A 181 0.16 10.89 13.87
C SER A 181 0.36 12.29 14.44
N SER A 182 1.21 13.11 13.83
CA SER A 182 1.51 14.46 14.29
C SER A 182 0.35 15.44 14.15
N PHE A 183 -0.59 15.16 13.24
CA PHE A 183 -1.81 15.96 13.07
C PHE A 183 -2.93 15.56 14.02
N ALA A 184 -2.89 14.40 14.65
CA ALA A 184 -3.89 14.00 15.66
C ALA A 184 -3.87 14.91 16.91
N ASP A 185 -2.72 15.52 17.19
CA ASP A 185 -2.52 16.45 18.31
C ASP A 185 -2.71 17.93 17.89
N ALA A 186 -2.82 18.22 16.58
CA ALA A 186 -3.07 19.56 16.09
C ALA A 186 -4.59 19.84 16.06
N ASP A 187 -4.98 21.04 16.42
CA ASP A 187 -6.38 21.54 16.34
C ASP A 187 -6.78 21.69 14.84
N ALA A 188 -6.89 20.58 14.15
CA ALA A 188 -7.17 20.51 12.72
C ALA A 188 -8.66 20.74 12.49
N SER A 189 -9.05 22.00 12.32
CA SER A 189 -10.41 22.35 11.91
C SER A 189 -10.80 21.60 10.63
N PRO A 190 -12.02 21.04 10.56
CA PRO A 190 -12.49 20.36 9.36
C PRO A 190 -12.42 21.31 8.15
N PRO A 191 -12.10 20.82 6.96
CA PRO A 191 -12.11 21.64 5.77
C PRO A 191 -13.53 22.13 5.49
N LYS A 192 -13.69 23.42 5.23
CA LYS A 192 -15.02 24.02 4.94
C LYS A 192 -15.52 23.69 3.54
N GLU A 193 -14.62 23.27 2.66
CA GLU A 193 -14.92 23.03 1.26
C GLU A 193 -14.01 21.91 0.69
N ILE A 194 -14.57 21.08 -0.19
CA ILE A 194 -13.84 20.05 -0.94
C ILE A 194 -14.30 20.13 -2.39
N SER A 195 -13.36 20.36 -3.32
CA SER A 195 -13.63 20.41 -4.77
C SER A 195 -14.78 21.34 -5.18
N GLY A 196 -14.89 22.50 -4.52
CA GLY A 196 -15.95 23.50 -4.79
C GLY A 196 -17.30 23.17 -4.15
N GLN A 197 -17.34 22.22 -3.22
CA GLN A 197 -18.55 21.81 -2.51
C GLN A 197 -18.41 22.09 -1.02
N SER A 198 -19.41 22.77 -0.42
CA SER A 198 -19.39 23.09 1.00
C SER A 198 -19.51 21.84 1.87
N LEU A 199 -18.64 21.74 2.86
CA LEU A 199 -18.67 20.69 3.88
C LEU A 199 -19.01 21.29 5.24
N ASP A 200 -20.31 21.30 5.55
CA ASP A 200 -20.84 21.77 6.82
C ASP A 200 -21.29 20.58 7.68
N GLY A 201 -20.92 20.62 8.96
CA GLY A 201 -21.29 19.59 9.94
C GLY A 201 -20.46 18.30 9.89
N PRO A 202 -20.86 17.28 10.67
CA PRO A 202 -20.16 16.02 10.77
C PRO A 202 -20.27 15.21 9.47
N PHE A 203 -19.24 14.41 9.20
CA PHE A 203 -19.18 13.60 7.98
C PHE A 203 -18.50 12.25 8.17
N ILE A 204 -18.87 11.31 7.32
CA ILE A 204 -18.25 10.00 7.14
C ILE A 204 -17.27 10.13 5.98
N LEU A 205 -16.04 9.68 6.16
CA LEU A 205 -15.04 9.65 5.09
C LEU A 205 -15.03 8.27 4.42
N ALA A 206 -14.98 8.24 3.09
CA ALA A 206 -14.70 7.04 2.32
C ALA A 206 -13.63 7.33 1.26
N LEU A 207 -12.79 6.34 0.98
CA LEU A 207 -11.84 6.40 -0.12
C LEU A 207 -12.41 5.62 -1.30
N GLY A 208 -12.78 6.38 -2.34
CA GLY A 208 -13.36 5.83 -3.56
C GLY A 208 -12.35 5.71 -4.69
N ALA A 209 -12.69 4.92 -5.68
CA ALA A 209 -12.00 4.88 -6.95
C ALA A 209 -12.95 4.38 -8.04
N GLY A 210 -12.56 4.57 -9.31
CA GLY A 210 -13.18 3.84 -10.44
C GLY A 210 -12.81 2.35 -10.46
N ASP A 211 -11.94 1.91 -9.57
CA ASP A 211 -11.57 0.51 -9.36
C ASP A 211 -12.63 -0.17 -8.46
N PRO A 212 -13.32 -1.22 -8.94
CA PRO A 212 -14.36 -1.92 -8.18
C PRO A 212 -13.91 -2.46 -6.83
N ARG A 213 -12.63 -2.75 -6.67
CA ARG A 213 -12.08 -3.25 -5.39
C ARG A 213 -12.30 -2.28 -4.23
N LYS A 214 -12.35 -0.97 -4.49
CA LYS A 214 -12.66 0.04 -3.48
C LYS A 214 -14.12 0.09 -3.07
N ASN A 215 -14.96 -0.69 -3.73
CA ASN A 215 -16.36 -0.93 -3.39
C ASN A 215 -17.23 0.34 -3.25
N THR A 216 -16.87 1.39 -4.00
CA THR A 216 -17.50 2.72 -3.91
C THR A 216 -19.02 2.65 -4.08
N MET A 217 -19.51 1.78 -4.96
CA MET A 217 -20.95 1.66 -5.24
C MET A 217 -21.73 1.09 -4.05
N ALA A 218 -21.17 0.08 -3.36
CA ALA A 218 -21.79 -0.49 -2.16
C ALA A 218 -21.77 0.51 -1.00
N VAL A 219 -20.69 1.28 -0.85
CA VAL A 219 -20.63 2.39 0.13
C VAL A 219 -21.77 3.38 -0.07
N ILE A 220 -22.00 3.85 -1.32
CA ILE A 220 -23.07 4.79 -1.62
C ILE A 220 -24.44 4.21 -1.32
N ARG A 221 -24.71 2.93 -1.70
CA ARG A 221 -26.00 2.28 -1.45
C ARG A 221 -26.23 2.01 0.03
N ALA A 222 -25.24 1.49 0.74
CA ALA A 222 -25.32 1.24 2.18
C ALA A 222 -25.59 2.53 2.96
N TYR A 223 -24.88 3.61 2.62
CA TYR A 223 -25.16 4.93 3.19
C TYR A 223 -26.56 5.42 2.85
N GLY A 224 -26.95 5.35 1.59
CA GLY A 224 -28.27 5.83 1.12
C GLY A 224 -29.42 5.11 1.81
N SER A 225 -29.33 3.81 2.04
CA SER A 225 -30.37 3.01 2.70
C SER A 225 -30.51 3.30 4.20
N ARG A 226 -29.46 3.82 4.87
CA ARG A 226 -29.41 4.07 6.32
C ARG A 226 -29.27 5.53 6.70
N ARG A 227 -29.22 6.46 5.74
CA ARG A 227 -28.94 7.88 5.99
C ARG A 227 -29.88 8.50 7.03
N LEU A 228 -31.15 8.16 7.00
CA LEU A 228 -32.14 8.70 7.94
C LEU A 228 -32.04 8.12 9.34
N ASP A 229 -31.32 7.01 9.50
CA ASP A 229 -31.05 6.39 10.80
C ASP A 229 -29.81 6.98 11.49
N LEU A 230 -29.01 7.81 10.79
CA LEU A 230 -27.80 8.42 11.33
C LEU A 230 -28.15 9.53 12.34
N PRO A 231 -27.40 9.63 13.48
CA PRO A 231 -27.80 10.52 14.59
C PRO A 231 -27.77 12.00 14.25
N ASN A 232 -26.82 12.43 13.39
CA ASN A 232 -26.64 13.83 13.01
C ASN A 232 -26.82 14.03 11.49
N LEU A 233 -27.41 13.10 10.78
CA LEU A 233 -27.53 13.11 9.32
C LEU A 233 -26.17 13.39 8.64
N GLU A 234 -25.11 12.77 9.14
CA GLU A 234 -23.74 12.97 8.67
C GLU A 234 -23.64 12.84 7.15
N LYS A 235 -22.94 13.78 6.51
CA LYS A 235 -22.67 13.69 5.07
C LYS A 235 -21.68 12.57 4.77
N LEU A 236 -21.79 11.95 3.60
CA LEU A 236 -20.78 11.04 3.09
C LEU A 236 -19.82 11.79 2.17
N VAL A 237 -18.54 11.80 2.50
CA VAL A 237 -17.47 12.39 1.69
C VAL A 237 -16.65 11.27 1.06
N ILE A 238 -16.61 11.21 -0.26
CA ILE A 238 -15.84 10.21 -1.01
C ILE A 238 -14.73 10.92 -1.79
N VAL A 239 -13.48 10.65 -1.45
CA VAL A 239 -12.29 11.21 -2.13
C VAL A 239 -11.56 10.14 -2.94
N GLY A 240 -10.79 10.55 -3.98
CA GLY A 240 -9.97 9.66 -4.80
C GLY A 240 -10.60 9.28 -6.15
N LEU A 241 -11.77 9.78 -6.48
CA LEU A 241 -12.41 9.58 -7.78
C LEU A 241 -11.85 10.57 -8.82
N ARG A 242 -10.90 10.15 -9.66
CA ARG A 242 -10.21 11.04 -10.61
C ARG A 242 -11.16 11.93 -11.42
N ASP A 243 -12.13 11.33 -12.09
CA ASP A 243 -13.10 12.01 -12.95
C ASP A 243 -14.51 11.77 -12.37
N TRP A 244 -14.75 12.30 -11.16
CA TRP A 244 -15.98 12.00 -10.45
C TRP A 244 -17.25 12.54 -11.15
N ARG A 245 -17.15 13.71 -11.85
CA ARG A 245 -18.26 14.23 -12.65
C ARG A 245 -18.52 13.32 -13.85
N GLY A 246 -19.73 12.76 -13.96
CA GLY A 246 -20.10 11.78 -14.98
C GLY A 246 -19.59 10.35 -14.74
N SER A 247 -19.06 10.06 -13.54
CA SER A 247 -18.74 8.69 -13.14
C SER A 247 -20.00 7.90 -12.76
N ALA A 248 -19.92 6.55 -12.78
CA ALA A 248 -21.01 5.70 -12.30
C ALA A 248 -21.38 6.00 -10.83
N ALA A 249 -20.44 6.45 -10.01
CA ALA A 249 -20.70 6.88 -8.64
C ALA A 249 -21.56 8.15 -8.61
N TYR A 250 -21.27 9.12 -9.47
CA TYR A 250 -22.05 10.35 -9.62
C TYR A 250 -23.49 10.05 -10.09
N GLU A 251 -23.65 9.21 -11.11
CA GLU A 251 -24.96 8.78 -11.59
C GLU A 251 -25.77 8.05 -10.52
N LEU A 252 -25.12 7.21 -9.71
CA LEU A 252 -25.77 6.51 -8.61
C LEU A 252 -26.23 7.47 -7.52
N VAL A 253 -25.41 8.44 -7.14
CA VAL A 253 -25.76 9.48 -6.15
C VAL A 253 -26.99 10.25 -6.61
N ASP A 254 -27.05 10.66 -7.88
CA ASP A 254 -28.19 11.38 -8.46
C ASP A 254 -29.45 10.50 -8.49
N LYS A 255 -29.33 9.26 -8.99
CA LYS A 255 -30.43 8.30 -9.04
C LYS A 255 -31.06 8.00 -7.68
N LEU A 256 -30.27 7.99 -6.62
CA LEU A 256 -30.72 7.75 -5.25
C LEU A 256 -31.19 9.03 -4.53
N GLY A 257 -31.15 10.21 -5.20
CA GLY A 257 -31.52 11.49 -4.59
C GLY A 257 -30.59 11.94 -3.47
N LEU A 258 -29.31 11.54 -3.50
CA LEU A 258 -28.33 11.78 -2.45
C LEU A 258 -27.42 12.98 -2.70
N SER A 259 -27.64 13.76 -3.77
CA SER A 259 -26.76 14.87 -4.21
C SER A 259 -26.52 15.95 -3.15
N LYS A 260 -27.42 16.09 -2.16
CA LYS A 260 -27.26 17.03 -1.02
C LYS A 260 -26.47 16.42 0.16
N SER A 261 -26.29 15.10 0.19
CA SER A 261 -25.76 14.36 1.34
C SER A 261 -24.47 13.62 1.02
N VAL A 262 -24.12 13.46 -0.26
CA VAL A 262 -22.90 12.80 -0.71
C VAL A 262 -22.04 13.81 -1.48
N LEU A 263 -20.82 14.02 -1.00
CA LEU A 263 -19.81 14.83 -1.67
C LEU A 263 -18.82 13.90 -2.36
N LEU A 264 -18.66 14.05 -3.68
CA LEU A 264 -17.68 13.31 -4.44
C LEU A 264 -16.50 14.21 -4.80
N ALA A 265 -15.28 13.77 -4.56
CA ALA A 265 -14.09 14.54 -4.86
C ALA A 265 -13.02 13.68 -5.57
N GLY A 266 -12.18 14.36 -6.32
CA GLY A 266 -11.00 13.78 -6.95
C GLY A 266 -9.90 13.44 -5.94
N TYR A 267 -8.68 13.32 -6.45
CA TYR A 267 -7.51 13.21 -5.58
C TYR A 267 -7.31 14.50 -4.78
N VAL A 268 -7.03 14.33 -3.51
CA VAL A 268 -6.68 15.42 -2.59
C VAL A 268 -5.20 15.34 -2.22
N SER A 269 -4.63 16.44 -1.71
CA SER A 269 -3.28 16.44 -1.15
C SER A 269 -3.23 15.57 0.11
N GLU A 270 -2.04 15.10 0.50
CA GLU A 270 -1.85 14.33 1.71
C GLU A 270 -2.25 15.14 2.96
N GLU A 271 -1.93 16.43 2.98
CA GLU A 271 -2.34 17.35 4.04
C GLU A 271 -3.87 17.43 4.17
N LEU A 272 -4.59 17.61 3.05
CA LEU A 272 -6.05 17.65 3.08
C LEU A 272 -6.64 16.30 3.46
N LEU A 273 -6.04 15.19 3.01
CA LEU A 273 -6.49 13.85 3.39
C LEU A 273 -6.33 13.61 4.90
N THR A 274 -5.21 14.04 5.49
CA THR A 274 -4.96 13.93 6.93
C THR A 274 -6.00 14.75 7.73
N ARG A 275 -6.29 15.99 7.30
CA ARG A 275 -7.35 16.80 7.90
C ARG A 275 -8.73 16.15 7.79
N LEU A 276 -9.03 15.51 6.65
CA LEU A 276 -10.27 14.76 6.47
C LEU A 276 -10.34 13.55 7.40
N TYR A 277 -9.27 12.78 7.55
CA TYR A 277 -9.23 11.70 8.54
C TYR A 277 -9.50 12.24 9.94
N THR A 278 -8.71 13.20 10.41
CA THR A 278 -8.80 13.73 11.78
C THR A 278 -10.20 14.28 12.11
N SER A 279 -10.91 14.85 11.12
CA SER A 279 -12.21 15.49 11.33
C SER A 279 -13.41 14.56 11.05
N ALA A 280 -13.21 13.38 10.47
CA ALA A 280 -14.30 12.49 10.12
C ALA A 280 -14.88 11.79 11.36
N SER A 281 -16.20 11.61 11.39
CA SER A 281 -16.88 10.79 12.40
C SER A 281 -16.43 9.33 12.35
N CYS A 282 -16.11 8.81 11.16
CA CYS A 282 -15.45 7.53 10.94
C CYS A 282 -14.92 7.42 9.50
N LEU A 283 -13.99 6.49 9.30
CA LEU A 283 -13.64 5.96 7.97
C LEU A 283 -14.55 4.78 7.64
N LEU A 284 -15.22 4.84 6.48
CA LEU A 284 -15.99 3.72 5.91
C LEU A 284 -15.24 3.17 4.69
N TYR A 285 -14.57 2.03 4.86
CA TYR A 285 -13.66 1.46 3.86
C TYR A 285 -13.87 -0.06 3.67
N PRO A 286 -15.06 -0.50 3.21
CA PRO A 286 -15.38 -1.92 2.99
C PRO A 286 -14.83 -2.39 1.63
N THR A 287 -13.50 -2.41 1.49
CA THR A 287 -12.81 -2.81 0.27
C THR A 287 -12.95 -4.31 -0.02
N LEU A 288 -13.01 -4.70 -1.29
CA LEU A 288 -13.10 -6.12 -1.69
C LEU A 288 -11.74 -6.80 -1.73
N TYR A 289 -10.67 -6.05 -1.92
CA TYR A 289 -9.31 -6.61 -1.97
C TYR A 289 -8.25 -5.55 -1.66
N GLU A 290 -7.34 -5.90 -0.73
CA GLU A 290 -6.13 -5.14 -0.42
C GLU A 290 -4.95 -6.10 -0.18
N GLY A 291 -3.75 -5.72 -0.61
CA GLY A 291 -2.51 -6.40 -0.26
C GLY A 291 -2.04 -6.07 1.16
N PHE A 292 -2.35 -4.85 1.65
CA PHE A 292 -2.02 -4.39 3.00
C PHE A 292 -3.18 -3.64 3.65
N GLY A 293 -3.50 -2.42 3.24
CA GLY A 293 -4.60 -1.63 3.79
C GLY A 293 -4.17 -0.33 4.48
N PHE A 294 -3.26 0.43 3.85
CA PHE A 294 -2.80 1.72 4.36
C PHE A 294 -3.93 2.64 4.87
N PRO A 295 -5.06 2.81 4.17
CA PRO A 295 -6.12 3.71 4.63
C PRO A 295 -6.65 3.41 6.02
N VAL A 296 -6.64 2.14 6.42
CA VAL A 296 -7.07 1.71 7.76
C VAL A 296 -6.09 2.24 8.82
N LEU A 297 -4.79 2.08 8.58
CA LEU A 297 -3.75 2.58 9.49
C LEU A 297 -3.68 4.10 9.51
N GLU A 298 -3.83 4.75 8.36
CA GLU A 298 -3.85 6.21 8.23
C GLU A 298 -4.98 6.82 9.07
N ALA A 299 -6.19 6.27 8.96
CA ALA A 299 -7.32 6.69 9.77
C ALA A 299 -7.10 6.46 11.27
N MET A 300 -6.59 5.27 11.66
CA MET A 300 -6.27 4.96 13.05
C MET A 300 -5.20 5.90 13.62
N ALA A 301 -4.18 6.25 12.83
CA ALA A 301 -3.13 7.19 13.23
C ALA A 301 -3.67 8.59 13.48
N CYS A 302 -4.68 9.00 12.70
CA CYS A 302 -5.40 10.26 12.89
C CYS A 302 -6.46 10.22 14.00
N GLY A 303 -6.61 9.10 14.73
CA GLY A 303 -7.62 8.96 15.77
C GLY A 303 -9.05 8.77 15.25
N THR A 304 -9.22 8.35 14.02
CA THR A 304 -10.52 8.13 13.36
C THR A 304 -10.98 6.69 13.55
N PRO A 305 -12.18 6.42 14.09
CA PRO A 305 -12.72 5.08 14.15
C PRO A 305 -12.99 4.51 12.75
N VAL A 306 -12.77 3.20 12.57
CA VAL A 306 -12.77 2.57 11.25
C VAL A 306 -13.83 1.47 11.15
N ILE A 307 -14.58 1.47 10.04
CA ILE A 307 -15.39 0.34 9.56
C ILE A 307 -14.73 -0.15 8.28
N THR A 308 -14.34 -1.42 8.23
CA THR A 308 -13.62 -1.99 7.10
C THR A 308 -13.98 -3.46 6.88
N SER A 309 -13.38 -4.10 5.87
CA SER A 309 -13.72 -5.47 5.46
C SER A 309 -13.20 -6.53 6.42
N ASP A 310 -13.92 -7.65 6.48
CA ASP A 310 -13.52 -8.88 7.19
C ASP A 310 -12.69 -9.83 6.32
N CYS A 311 -12.20 -9.37 5.17
CA CYS A 311 -11.50 -10.18 4.17
C CYS A 311 -10.12 -9.61 3.81
N THR A 312 -9.33 -10.43 3.12
CA THR A 312 -7.96 -10.13 2.65
C THR A 312 -6.98 -9.80 3.78
N SER A 313 -6.06 -8.85 3.59
CA SER A 313 -5.10 -8.42 4.60
C SER A 313 -5.70 -7.48 5.67
N VAL A 314 -6.89 -6.97 5.42
CA VAL A 314 -7.47 -5.89 6.22
C VAL A 314 -7.73 -6.27 7.68
N PRO A 315 -8.29 -7.46 8.02
CA PRO A 315 -8.45 -7.89 9.41
C PRO A 315 -7.13 -7.99 10.18
N GLU A 316 -6.06 -8.44 9.50
CA GLU A 316 -4.72 -8.54 10.06
C GLU A 316 -4.15 -7.17 10.42
N VAL A 317 -4.30 -6.20 9.52
CA VAL A 317 -3.86 -4.82 9.71
C VAL A 317 -4.71 -4.10 10.77
N ALA A 318 -6.01 -4.32 10.77
CA ALA A 318 -6.93 -3.72 11.74
C ALA A 318 -6.72 -4.23 13.17
N GLY A 319 -6.33 -5.49 13.35
CA GLY A 319 -5.91 -6.04 14.64
C GLY A 319 -6.93 -5.90 15.77
N GLY A 320 -8.24 -5.90 15.48
CA GLY A 320 -9.33 -5.73 16.45
C GLY A 320 -9.60 -4.26 16.84
N ALA A 321 -9.03 -3.29 16.12
CA ALA A 321 -9.24 -1.86 16.33
C ALA A 321 -10.22 -1.23 15.32
N ALA A 322 -10.97 -2.06 14.58
CA ALA A 322 -12.00 -1.64 13.63
C ALA A 322 -13.24 -2.52 13.76
N ILE A 323 -14.38 -2.03 13.26
CA ILE A 323 -15.53 -2.87 12.99
C ILE A 323 -15.31 -3.55 11.63
N LEU A 324 -15.36 -4.88 11.62
CA LEU A 324 -15.24 -5.68 10.42
C LEU A 324 -16.62 -6.01 9.88
N VAL A 325 -16.79 -5.85 8.55
CA VAL A 325 -18.05 -6.10 7.84
C VAL A 325 -17.81 -6.98 6.62
N ASP A 326 -18.82 -7.74 6.23
CA ASP A 326 -18.87 -8.37 4.90
C ASP A 326 -18.98 -7.27 3.83
N PRO A 327 -17.95 -7.05 2.99
CA PRO A 327 -17.96 -5.99 1.98
C PRO A 327 -18.95 -6.27 0.83
N SER A 328 -19.47 -7.48 0.71
CA SER A 328 -20.50 -7.85 -0.28
C SER A 328 -21.92 -7.54 0.21
N SER A 329 -22.11 -7.28 1.49
CA SER A 329 -23.42 -7.00 2.12
C SER A 329 -23.60 -5.51 2.42
N GLU A 330 -24.40 -4.82 1.60
CA GLU A 330 -24.79 -3.42 1.85
C GLU A 330 -25.48 -3.25 3.21
N GLU A 331 -26.21 -4.27 3.66
CA GLU A 331 -26.87 -4.31 4.96
C GLU A 331 -25.84 -4.36 6.10
N SER A 332 -24.85 -5.26 6.01
CA SER A 332 -23.74 -5.35 6.99
C SER A 332 -23.02 -4.01 7.14
N ILE A 333 -22.66 -3.38 6.01
CA ILE A 333 -22.00 -2.07 5.96
C ILE A 333 -22.88 -1.00 6.61
N GLY A 334 -24.15 -0.92 6.23
CA GLY A 334 -25.08 0.10 6.72
C GLY A 334 -25.39 -0.04 8.21
N ASN A 335 -25.60 -1.28 8.70
CA ASN A 335 -25.84 -1.56 10.12
C ASN A 335 -24.62 -1.19 10.98
N ALA A 336 -23.42 -1.56 10.55
CA ALA A 336 -22.18 -1.19 11.24
C ALA A 336 -22.01 0.34 11.34
N LEU A 337 -22.36 1.06 10.26
CA LEU A 337 -22.30 2.52 10.24
C LEU A 337 -23.24 3.14 11.29
N VAL A 338 -24.52 2.74 11.32
CA VAL A 338 -25.49 3.24 12.29
C VAL A 338 -25.07 2.90 13.72
N ASN A 339 -24.65 1.67 13.96
CA ASN A 339 -24.20 1.21 15.28
C ASN A 339 -23.01 2.02 15.78
N LEU A 340 -21.98 2.20 14.95
CA LEU A 340 -20.80 2.96 15.34
C LEU A 340 -21.12 4.42 15.66
N LEU A 341 -21.95 5.08 14.84
CA LEU A 341 -22.23 6.51 15.01
C LEU A 341 -23.18 6.79 16.21
N ARG A 342 -23.98 5.81 16.63
CA ARG A 342 -24.83 5.90 17.83
C ARG A 342 -24.11 5.53 19.12
N ASP A 343 -23.04 4.75 19.05
CA ASP A 343 -22.31 4.25 20.24
C ASP A 343 -21.01 5.05 20.44
N GLU A 344 -21.09 6.14 21.20
CA GLU A 344 -19.93 6.96 21.54
C GLU A 344 -18.87 6.22 22.36
N PRO A 345 -19.22 5.40 23.40
CA PRO A 345 -18.24 4.55 24.07
C PRO A 345 -17.48 3.63 23.15
N LEU A 346 -18.16 2.99 22.18
CA LEU A 346 -17.51 2.11 21.20
C LEU A 346 -16.53 2.90 20.32
N ARG A 347 -16.92 4.09 19.85
CA ARG A 347 -16.00 4.95 19.08
C ARG A 347 -14.72 5.25 19.88
N GLY A 348 -14.86 5.67 21.14
CA GLY A 348 -13.73 5.93 22.00
C GLY A 348 -12.83 4.72 22.20
N GLN A 349 -13.39 3.53 22.41
CA GLN A 349 -12.62 2.29 22.51
C GLN A 349 -11.85 1.95 21.23
N LEU A 350 -12.48 2.12 20.04
CA LEU A 350 -11.83 1.85 18.77
C LEU A 350 -10.69 2.83 18.48
N ILE A 351 -10.86 4.11 18.83
CA ILE A 351 -9.79 5.12 18.72
C ILE A 351 -8.57 4.71 19.54
N GLU A 352 -8.76 4.37 20.81
CA GLU A 352 -7.64 3.97 21.70
C GLU A 352 -6.98 2.68 21.24
N ARG A 353 -7.75 1.68 20.82
CA ARG A 353 -7.20 0.45 20.21
C ARG A 353 -6.45 0.77 18.90
N GLY A 354 -6.95 1.69 18.07
CA GLY A 354 -6.31 2.13 16.84
C GLY A 354 -4.94 2.74 17.09
N LYS A 355 -4.83 3.64 18.07
CA LYS A 355 -3.55 4.24 18.48
C LYS A 355 -2.52 3.19 18.92
N VAL A 356 -2.96 2.15 19.63
CA VAL A 356 -2.08 1.03 20.03
C VAL A 356 -1.69 0.18 18.82
N GLN A 357 -2.64 -0.10 17.93
CA GLN A 357 -2.39 -0.93 16.75
C GLN A 357 -1.37 -0.29 15.80
N VAL A 358 -1.50 1.00 15.52
CA VAL A 358 -0.61 1.75 14.62
C VAL A 358 0.86 1.67 15.04
N ARG A 359 1.16 1.65 16.34
CA ARG A 359 2.54 1.56 16.86
C ARG A 359 3.29 0.28 16.44
N LYS A 360 2.57 -0.75 15.96
CA LYS A 360 3.17 -1.98 15.44
C LYS A 360 3.70 -1.84 14.01
N PHE A 361 3.37 -0.73 13.34
CA PHE A 361 3.66 -0.49 11.93
C PHE A 361 4.58 0.72 11.78
N SER A 362 5.88 0.49 11.86
CA SER A 362 6.89 1.53 11.71
C SER A 362 7.83 1.25 10.54
N TRP A 363 8.27 2.28 9.85
CA TRP A 363 9.27 2.16 8.79
C TRP A 363 10.60 1.64 9.33
N GLN A 364 10.95 1.95 10.58
CA GLN A 364 12.14 1.43 11.24
C GLN A 364 12.10 -0.09 11.35
N GLU A 365 10.95 -0.66 11.73
CA GLU A 365 10.77 -2.11 11.82
C GLU A 365 10.73 -2.77 10.43
N THR A 366 10.12 -2.11 9.42
CA THR A 366 10.15 -2.54 8.02
C THR A 366 11.59 -2.66 7.52
N VAL A 367 12.41 -1.65 7.77
CA VAL A 367 13.84 -1.62 7.37
C VAL A 367 14.62 -2.68 8.13
N ARG A 368 14.46 -2.78 9.44
CA ARG A 368 15.16 -3.77 10.27
C ARG A 368 14.89 -5.19 9.77
N LYS A 369 13.63 -5.57 9.55
CA LYS A 369 13.28 -6.89 9.03
C LYS A 369 13.77 -7.13 7.60
N THR A 370 13.85 -6.08 6.79
CA THR A 370 14.44 -6.19 5.46
C THR A 370 15.94 -6.45 5.53
N LEU A 371 16.65 -5.82 6.47
CA LEU A 371 18.07 -6.10 6.73
C LEU A 371 18.29 -7.52 7.24
N ASP A 372 17.40 -8.04 8.10
CA ASP A 372 17.45 -9.44 8.55
C ASP A 372 17.40 -10.42 7.34
N VAL A 373 16.52 -10.14 6.35
CA VAL A 373 16.44 -10.93 5.12
C VAL A 373 17.76 -10.88 4.33
N TYR A 374 18.43 -9.75 4.26
CA TYR A 374 19.74 -9.65 3.59
C TYR A 374 20.83 -10.40 4.36
N ALA A 375 20.85 -10.30 5.69
CA ALA A 375 21.80 -10.99 6.55
C ALA A 375 21.71 -12.51 6.42
N GLU A 376 20.49 -13.08 6.40
CA GLU A 376 20.27 -14.51 6.16
C GLU A 376 20.87 -15.02 4.84
N LEU A 377 20.86 -14.20 3.80
CA LEU A 377 21.46 -14.56 2.51
C LEU A 377 22.98 -14.57 2.56
N ASN A 378 23.58 -13.67 3.36
CA ASN A 378 25.02 -13.60 3.54
C ASN A 378 25.55 -14.81 4.34
N GLU A 379 24.92 -15.18 5.44
CA GLU A 379 25.28 -16.34 6.27
C GLU A 379 25.23 -17.64 5.47
N LYS A 380 24.20 -17.86 4.65
CA LYS A 380 24.10 -19.01 3.76
C LYS A 380 25.22 -19.05 2.73
N ALA A 381 25.67 -17.91 2.22
CA ALA A 381 26.79 -17.83 1.29
C ALA A 381 28.11 -18.21 1.97
N CYS A 382 28.37 -17.71 3.19
CA CYS A 382 29.53 -18.08 3.99
C CYS A 382 29.53 -19.56 4.37
N GLY A 383 28.40 -20.12 4.80
CA GLY A 383 28.26 -21.52 5.16
C GLY A 383 28.52 -22.48 3.97
N LEU A 384 28.02 -22.14 2.79
CA LEU A 384 28.28 -22.92 1.55
C LEU A 384 29.72 -22.82 1.09
N ALA A 385 30.37 -21.67 1.23
CA ALA A 385 31.80 -21.52 0.89
C ALA A 385 32.69 -22.34 1.82
N LEU A 386 32.38 -22.38 3.13
CA LEU A 386 33.10 -23.22 4.10
C LEU A 386 32.88 -24.71 3.87
N ALA A 387 31.73 -25.15 3.38
CA ALA A 387 31.44 -26.53 3.04
C ALA A 387 32.15 -26.97 1.75
N ALA A 388 32.22 -26.08 0.75
CA ALA A 388 32.90 -26.36 -0.53
C ALA A 388 34.43 -26.34 -0.44
N GLY A 389 34.99 -25.60 0.55
CA GLY A 389 36.45 -25.58 0.80
C GLY A 389 36.98 -26.76 1.62
N LYS A 390 36.11 -27.69 2.06
CA LYS A 390 36.48 -28.92 2.81
C LYS A 390 36.37 -30.20 1.97
N SER A 391 36.01 -30.10 0.70
CA SER A 391 36.03 -31.19 -0.29
C SER A 391 37.23 -31.02 -1.25
#